data_dc7741f6d631d5a4a5facc2c5cef335e
#
_entry.id   dc7741f6d631d5a4a5facc2c5cef335e
#
_cell.length_a   1.000
_cell.length_b   1.000
_cell.length_c   1.000
_cell.angle_alpha   90.00
_cell.angle_beta   90.00
_cell.angle_gamma   90.00
#
_symmetry.space_group_name_H-M   'P 1'
#
loop_
_entity.id
_entity.type
_entity.pdbx_description
1 polymer ?
#
loop_
_entity_poly.entity_id
_entity_poly.type
_entity_poly.pdbx_seq_one_letter_code
_entity_poly.pdbx_strand_id
1 'polypeptide(L)'
;MPSAGMICNSGGVIFYNPLNNIDGMISIVYNNTDDQVVIRGENKFMPAKIFEELSEEKRRRIIAACITEFSEYGYTGSSTNRMIRNAGISKGSLFQYFRNKEELYFYVLDCVIQELTEYLEAGSKALPEELFDRIIKYAELEFSWYIRNPEKGRLIIDASAGKDTAVCQKVEERYRLKGQDIYDSLLEDIDVSMLSGDKQKTADILKWFLKGFNEDFNTRISPQEGMDFGGLQHDYVKSLSDYMEILKSGILTGEKER
;
A
#
# COMPACT_ATOMS: atom_id res chain seq x y z
N MET A 1 -10.63 -20.27 -18.58
CA MET A 1 -10.33 -18.97 -19.22
C MET A 1 -11.06 -17.90 -18.43
N PRO A 2 -10.38 -17.01 -17.68
CA PRO A 2 -11.06 -15.92 -17.01
C PRO A 2 -11.40 -14.84 -18.05
N SER A 3 -12.65 -14.39 -18.02
CA SER A 3 -13.22 -13.38 -18.92
C SER A 3 -12.70 -12.00 -18.54
N ALA A 4 -12.11 -11.29 -19.50
CA ALA A 4 -11.73 -9.89 -19.37
C ALA A 4 -13.00 -9.04 -19.09
N GLY A 5 -13.01 -8.30 -17.99
CA GLY A 5 -14.07 -7.35 -17.67
C GLY A 5 -13.89 -6.06 -18.46
N MET A 6 -14.97 -5.62 -19.13
CA MET A 6 -15.01 -4.40 -19.91
C MET A 6 -15.69 -3.31 -19.07
N ILE A 7 -14.99 -2.23 -18.78
CA ILE A 7 -15.58 -1.02 -18.18
C ILE A 7 -15.52 0.08 -19.22
N CYS A 8 -16.68 0.51 -19.74
CA CYS A 8 -16.78 1.67 -20.63
C CYS A 8 -17.04 2.93 -19.82
N ASN A 9 -16.10 3.90 -19.88
CA ASN A 9 -16.37 5.28 -19.55
C ASN A 9 -16.10 6.15 -20.78
N SER A 10 -16.82 7.24 -20.92
CA SER A 10 -16.88 8.08 -22.14
C SER A 10 -15.48 8.59 -22.53
N GLY A 11 -14.74 7.80 -23.33
CA GLY A 11 -13.47 8.20 -23.91
C GLY A 11 -12.38 7.14 -24.04
N GLY A 12 -12.56 5.91 -23.59
CA GLY A 12 -11.55 4.86 -23.78
C GLY A 12 -11.96 3.52 -23.16
N VAL A 13 -11.47 2.43 -23.74
CA VAL A 13 -11.67 1.05 -23.23
C VAL A 13 -10.39 0.65 -22.50
N ILE A 14 -10.49 0.31 -21.24
CA ILE A 14 -9.37 -0.17 -20.42
C ILE A 14 -9.47 -1.70 -20.33
N PHE A 15 -8.47 -2.41 -20.82
CA PHE A 15 -8.33 -3.86 -20.62
C PHE A 15 -7.34 -4.14 -19.49
N TYR A 16 -7.76 -4.96 -18.54
CA TYR A 16 -6.90 -5.49 -17.49
C TYR A 16 -6.34 -6.85 -17.93
N ASN A 17 -5.02 -7.03 -17.87
CA ASN A 17 -4.37 -8.32 -18.09
C ASN A 17 -3.76 -8.81 -16.78
N PRO A 18 -4.29 -9.88 -16.16
CA PRO A 18 -3.83 -10.35 -14.86
C PRO A 18 -2.48 -11.11 -14.87
N LEU A 19 -1.81 -11.24 -16.02
CA LEU A 19 -0.64 -12.09 -16.17
C LEU A 19 0.70 -11.34 -16.25
N ASN A 20 0.74 -10.01 -16.21
CA ASN A 20 1.98 -9.24 -16.16
C ASN A 20 2.06 -8.44 -14.86
N ASN A 21 2.41 -9.15 -13.80
CA ASN A 21 2.97 -8.55 -12.60
C ASN A 21 4.41 -8.15 -12.95
N ILE A 22 4.75 -6.90 -12.83
CA ILE A 22 6.06 -6.28 -12.55
C ILE A 22 6.27 -4.91 -13.24
N ASP A 23 5.52 -4.39 -14.14
CA ASP A 23 5.79 -3.02 -14.62
C ASP A 23 4.52 -2.20 -14.79
N GLY A 24 4.45 -1.11 -14.03
CA GLY A 24 3.63 0.10 -14.14
C GLY A 24 2.30 -0.02 -14.91
N MET A 25 1.23 0.54 -14.35
CA MET A 25 -0.07 0.66 -15.04
C MET A 25 0.11 1.12 -16.49
N ILE A 26 -0.10 0.20 -17.44
CA ILE A 26 -0.18 0.53 -18.87
C ILE A 26 -1.62 0.95 -19.16
N SER A 27 -1.85 2.24 -19.31
CA SER A 27 -3.12 2.74 -19.85
C SER A 27 -3.09 2.62 -21.36
N ILE A 28 -3.84 1.66 -21.92
CA ILE A 28 -4.04 1.54 -23.36
C ILE A 28 -5.20 2.47 -23.74
N VAL A 29 -4.91 3.58 -24.36
CA VAL A 29 -5.93 4.49 -24.92
C VAL A 29 -6.07 4.16 -26.42
N TYR A 30 -7.23 3.63 -26.81
CA TYR A 30 -7.57 3.47 -28.22
C TYR A 30 -8.10 4.78 -28.79
N ASN A 31 -7.38 5.39 -29.70
CA ASN A 31 -7.92 6.47 -30.53
C ASN A 31 -8.53 5.85 -31.81
N ASN A 32 -9.79 6.13 -32.04
CA ASN A 32 -10.65 5.53 -33.07
C ASN A 32 -10.34 5.99 -34.51
N THR A 33 -9.15 6.50 -34.83
CA THR A 33 -8.85 7.04 -36.17
C THR A 33 -7.60 6.51 -36.86
N ASP A 34 -6.72 5.78 -36.16
CA ASP A 34 -5.60 5.10 -36.83
C ASP A 34 -5.14 3.92 -35.97
N ASP A 35 -4.89 2.76 -36.58
CA ASP A 35 -4.48 1.48 -35.98
C ASP A 35 -3.12 1.50 -35.24
N GLN A 36 -2.79 2.60 -34.58
CA GLN A 36 -1.58 2.71 -33.74
C GLN A 36 -1.93 2.64 -32.27
N VAL A 37 -1.50 1.56 -31.63
CA VAL A 37 -1.48 1.41 -30.17
C VAL A 37 -0.41 2.32 -29.60
N VAL A 38 -0.79 3.44 -29.01
CA VAL A 38 0.13 4.29 -28.27
C VAL A 38 0.13 3.83 -26.82
N ILE A 39 1.16 3.05 -26.45
CA ILE A 39 1.42 2.66 -25.05
C ILE A 39 2.00 3.90 -24.35
N ARG A 40 1.18 4.64 -23.62
CA ARG A 40 1.63 5.69 -22.71
C ARG A 40 1.70 5.13 -21.28
N GLY A 41 2.80 4.46 -20.98
CA GLY A 41 3.22 4.17 -19.62
C GLY A 41 4.22 5.25 -19.17
N GLU A 42 3.77 6.44 -18.84
CA GLU A 42 4.63 7.36 -18.10
C GLU A 42 4.62 6.98 -16.63
N ASN A 43 5.61 6.19 -16.22
CA ASN A 43 5.94 6.03 -14.81
C ASN A 43 6.56 7.36 -14.35
N LYS A 44 5.69 8.29 -13.92
CA LYS A 44 5.98 9.71 -13.66
C LYS A 44 7.07 9.93 -12.60
N PHE A 45 7.40 8.87 -11.86
CA PHE A 45 8.31 8.93 -10.70
C PHE A 45 9.49 7.96 -10.78
N MET A 46 9.85 7.48 -11.97
CA MET A 46 11.05 6.67 -12.17
C MET A 46 12.32 7.53 -12.09
N PRO A 47 13.33 7.06 -11.34
CA PRO A 47 14.62 7.74 -11.33
C PRO A 47 15.27 7.70 -12.72
N ALA A 48 16.18 8.63 -12.96
CA ALA A 48 16.98 8.56 -14.19
C ALA A 48 17.78 7.24 -14.22
N LYS A 49 17.94 6.66 -15.41
CA LYS A 49 18.68 5.41 -15.61
C LYS A 49 20.05 5.38 -14.89
N ILE A 50 20.72 6.52 -14.82
CA ILE A 50 21.99 6.68 -14.11
C ILE A 50 21.90 6.34 -12.60
N PHE A 51 20.71 6.45 -11.96
CA PHE A 51 20.52 6.03 -10.58
C PHE A 51 20.49 4.50 -10.46
N GLU A 52 19.88 3.83 -11.42
CA GLU A 52 19.81 2.37 -11.46
C GLU A 52 21.18 1.73 -11.74
N GLU A 53 22.04 2.43 -12.48
CA GLU A 53 23.42 2.02 -12.78
C GLU A 53 24.38 2.19 -11.59
N LEU A 54 23.96 2.82 -10.49
CA LEU A 54 24.79 2.94 -9.29
C LEU A 54 24.98 1.57 -8.63
N SER A 55 26.10 1.43 -7.89
CA SER A 55 26.28 0.27 -7.04
C SER A 55 25.13 0.14 -6.03
N GLU A 56 24.73 -1.09 -5.72
CA GLU A 56 23.65 -1.36 -4.77
C GLU A 56 23.90 -0.71 -3.39
N GLU A 57 25.15 -0.71 -2.92
CA GLU A 57 25.54 -0.06 -1.68
C GLU A 57 25.25 1.45 -1.72
N LYS A 58 25.59 2.12 -2.83
CA LYS A 58 25.36 3.56 -2.98
C LYS A 58 23.87 3.88 -3.07
N ARG A 59 23.10 3.08 -3.81
CA ARG A 59 21.63 3.23 -3.87
C ARG A 59 21.00 3.07 -2.50
N ARG A 60 21.33 1.97 -1.78
CA ARG A 60 20.83 1.73 -0.42
C ARG A 60 21.15 2.90 0.53
N ARG A 61 22.36 3.43 0.49
CA ARG A 61 22.77 4.57 1.33
C ARG A 61 21.96 5.83 1.02
N ILE A 62 21.69 6.12 -0.25
CA ILE A 62 20.88 7.26 -0.66
C ILE A 62 19.44 7.08 -0.19
N ILE A 63 18.83 5.91 -0.44
CA ILE A 63 17.45 5.60 -0.03
C ILE A 63 17.32 5.65 1.49
N ALA A 64 18.26 5.06 2.25
CA ALA A 64 18.24 5.10 3.71
C ALA A 64 18.26 6.55 4.23
N ALA A 65 19.13 7.41 3.70
CA ALA A 65 19.17 8.82 4.10
C ALA A 65 17.86 9.56 3.79
N CYS A 66 17.18 9.18 2.70
CA CYS A 66 15.87 9.74 2.34
C CYS A 66 14.75 9.21 3.25
N ILE A 67 14.75 7.91 3.58
CA ILE A 67 13.78 7.31 4.51
C ILE A 67 13.87 8.01 5.87
N THR A 68 15.06 8.12 6.45
CA THR A 68 15.27 8.81 7.73
C THR A 68 14.75 10.24 7.67
N GLU A 69 15.11 10.99 6.64
CA GLU A 69 14.68 12.39 6.51
C GLU A 69 13.17 12.54 6.34
N PHE A 70 12.54 11.74 5.49
CA PHE A 70 11.10 11.80 5.26
C PHE A 70 10.30 11.29 6.47
N SER A 71 10.78 10.25 7.16
CA SER A 71 10.12 9.72 8.35
C SER A 71 10.18 10.68 9.54
N GLU A 72 11.24 11.49 9.65
CA GLU A 72 11.44 12.43 10.76
C GLU A 72 10.68 13.75 10.54
N TYR A 73 10.70 14.28 9.30
CA TYR A 73 10.21 15.62 9.02
C TYR A 73 8.96 15.65 8.13
N GLY A 74 8.45 14.52 7.68
CA GLY A 74 7.38 14.41 6.69
C GLY A 74 7.80 14.94 5.32
N TYR A 75 6.88 14.89 4.35
CA TYR A 75 7.17 15.41 3.02
C TYR A 75 7.49 16.92 3.06
N THR A 76 6.63 17.73 3.69
CA THR A 76 6.76 19.19 3.67
C THR A 76 8.00 19.67 4.38
N GLY A 77 8.31 19.15 5.59
CA GLY A 77 9.44 19.57 6.42
C GLY A 77 10.79 19.01 6.01
N SER A 78 10.82 18.01 5.13
CA SER A 78 12.07 17.35 4.70
C SER A 78 12.91 18.24 3.77
N SER A 79 14.24 18.05 3.87
CA SER A 79 15.25 18.84 3.15
C SER A 79 16.17 17.96 2.32
N THR A 80 16.14 18.18 1.00
CA THR A 80 17.06 17.52 0.07
C THR A 80 18.53 17.82 0.40
N ASN A 81 18.84 18.97 1.00
CA ASN A 81 20.21 19.28 1.43
C ASN A 81 20.65 18.42 2.62
N ARG A 82 19.75 18.07 3.57
CA ARG A 82 20.06 17.13 4.65
C ARG A 82 20.26 15.73 4.10
N MET A 83 19.37 15.27 3.18
CA MET A 83 19.50 13.96 2.50
C MET A 83 20.86 13.84 1.79
N ILE A 84 21.26 14.83 1.01
CA ILE A 84 22.53 14.89 0.28
C ILE A 84 23.71 14.74 1.23
N ARG A 85 23.71 15.51 2.33
CA ARG A 85 24.76 15.46 3.33
C ARG A 85 24.83 14.08 3.99
N ASN A 86 23.69 13.53 4.41
CA ASN A 86 23.62 12.25 5.10
C ASN A 86 23.96 11.07 4.17
N ALA A 87 23.60 11.16 2.90
CA ALA A 87 23.95 10.18 1.86
C ALA A 87 25.40 10.30 1.37
N GLY A 88 26.11 11.38 1.73
CA GLY A 88 27.50 11.62 1.26
C GLY A 88 27.60 11.75 -0.27
N ILE A 89 26.64 12.44 -0.89
CA ILE A 89 26.63 12.71 -2.35
C ILE A 89 26.64 14.21 -2.62
N SER A 90 26.92 14.60 -3.89
CA SER A 90 26.82 15.99 -4.31
C SER A 90 25.37 16.40 -4.58
N LYS A 91 25.09 17.71 -4.44
CA LYS A 91 23.77 18.26 -4.81
C LYS A 91 23.42 17.99 -6.27
N GLY A 92 24.38 18.15 -7.17
CA GLY A 92 24.19 17.86 -8.59
C GLY A 92 23.83 16.40 -8.84
N SER A 93 24.40 15.45 -8.09
CA SER A 93 24.10 14.03 -8.22
C SER A 93 22.63 13.72 -7.90
N LEU A 94 22.08 14.26 -6.81
CA LEU A 94 20.68 13.96 -6.44
C LEU A 94 19.70 14.42 -7.52
N PHE A 95 19.93 15.64 -8.09
CA PHE A 95 19.06 16.19 -9.14
C PHE A 95 19.33 15.61 -10.54
N GLN A 96 20.44 14.87 -10.72
CA GLN A 96 20.63 14.00 -11.88
C GLN A 96 19.82 12.70 -11.75
N TYR A 97 19.58 12.22 -10.53
CA TYR A 97 18.83 10.99 -10.27
C TYR A 97 17.31 11.23 -10.25
N PHE A 98 16.88 12.35 -9.63
CA PHE A 98 15.47 12.69 -9.44
C PHE A 98 15.24 14.15 -9.81
N ARG A 99 14.23 14.43 -10.63
CA ARG A 99 13.93 15.78 -11.13
C ARG A 99 13.57 16.77 -10.03
N ASN A 100 12.91 16.26 -8.96
CA ASN A 100 12.43 17.07 -7.84
C ASN A 100 12.23 16.21 -6.57
N LYS A 101 11.89 16.87 -5.45
CA LYS A 101 11.64 16.20 -4.17
C LYS A 101 10.41 15.27 -4.22
N GLU A 102 9.39 15.60 -5.00
CA GLU A 102 8.18 14.78 -5.13
C GLU A 102 8.50 13.44 -5.80
N GLU A 103 9.25 13.46 -6.91
CA GLU A 103 9.69 12.23 -7.57
C GLU A 103 10.53 11.34 -6.65
N LEU A 104 11.48 11.94 -5.91
CA LEU A 104 12.28 11.24 -4.91
C LEU A 104 11.40 10.64 -3.80
N TYR A 105 10.42 11.39 -3.30
CA TYR A 105 9.53 10.94 -2.24
C TYR A 105 8.72 9.72 -2.67
N PHE A 106 8.06 9.78 -3.82
CA PHE A 106 7.27 8.66 -4.31
C PHE A 106 8.12 7.45 -4.67
N TYR A 107 9.33 7.64 -5.19
CA TYR A 107 10.26 6.54 -5.42
C TYR A 107 10.66 5.85 -4.12
N VAL A 108 11.00 6.62 -3.08
CA VAL A 108 11.34 6.07 -1.76
C VAL A 108 10.14 5.35 -1.14
N LEU A 109 8.95 5.93 -1.26
CA LEU A 109 7.71 5.32 -0.77
C LEU A 109 7.39 4.01 -1.52
N ASP A 110 7.57 3.97 -2.84
CA ASP A 110 7.42 2.74 -3.62
C ASP A 110 8.36 1.64 -3.15
N CYS A 111 9.64 1.95 -2.88
CA CYS A 111 10.61 0.99 -2.36
C CYS A 111 10.18 0.42 -1.00
N VAL A 112 9.68 1.28 -0.11
CA VAL A 112 9.25 0.88 1.23
C VAL A 112 7.96 0.05 1.20
N ILE A 113 6.99 0.44 0.37
CA ILE A 113 5.74 -0.31 0.18
C ILE A 113 6.03 -1.67 -0.47
N GLN A 114 6.93 -1.73 -1.44
CA GLN A 114 7.32 -2.98 -2.07
C GLN A 114 7.91 -3.96 -1.03
N GLU A 115 8.80 -3.49 -0.16
CA GLU A 115 9.41 -4.30 0.89
C GLU A 115 8.37 -4.81 1.91
N LEU A 116 7.40 -3.97 2.28
CA LEU A 116 6.27 -4.38 3.12
C LEU A 116 5.43 -5.44 2.41
N THR A 117 5.08 -5.23 1.14
CA THR A 117 4.28 -6.16 0.35
C THR A 117 4.94 -7.55 0.28
N GLU A 118 6.24 -7.61 -0.05
CA GLU A 118 7.00 -8.86 -0.09
C GLU A 118 7.02 -9.57 1.27
N TYR A 119 7.14 -8.81 2.36
CA TYR A 119 7.08 -9.37 3.71
C TYR A 119 5.69 -9.94 4.04
N LEU A 120 4.63 -9.23 3.67
CA LEU A 120 3.24 -9.68 3.89
C LEU A 120 2.90 -10.91 3.03
N GLU A 121 3.29 -10.92 1.76
CA GLU A 121 3.10 -12.06 0.86
C GLU A 121 3.82 -13.32 1.38
N ALA A 122 5.04 -13.16 1.88
CA ALA A 122 5.77 -14.29 2.47
C ALA A 122 5.11 -14.82 3.75
N GLY A 123 4.63 -13.92 4.61
CA GLY A 123 4.00 -14.24 5.89
C GLY A 123 2.56 -14.75 5.75
N SER A 124 1.83 -14.32 4.74
CA SER A 124 0.42 -14.69 4.51
C SER A 124 0.23 -16.19 4.28
N LYS A 125 1.25 -16.89 3.79
CA LYS A 125 1.24 -18.36 3.57
C LYS A 125 1.07 -19.18 4.86
N ALA A 126 1.37 -18.58 6.01
CA ALA A 126 1.27 -19.22 7.32
C ALA A 126 0.02 -18.75 8.12
N LEU A 127 -0.85 -17.96 7.52
CA LEU A 127 -2.05 -17.47 8.18
C LEU A 127 -3.09 -18.58 8.35
N PRO A 128 -3.94 -18.50 9.39
CA PRO A 128 -5.04 -19.42 9.60
C PRO A 128 -5.99 -19.50 8.39
N GLU A 129 -6.67 -20.63 8.24
CA GLU A 129 -7.73 -20.80 7.24
C GLU A 129 -9.04 -20.14 7.67
N GLU A 130 -9.29 -20.02 9.00
CA GLU A 130 -10.47 -19.37 9.54
C GLU A 130 -10.40 -17.86 9.25
N LEU A 131 -11.47 -17.33 8.66
CA LEU A 131 -11.54 -15.98 8.12
C LEU A 131 -11.20 -14.88 9.13
N PHE A 132 -11.83 -14.90 10.29
CA PHE A 132 -11.69 -13.83 11.27
C PHE A 132 -10.32 -13.89 11.95
N ASP A 133 -9.85 -15.10 12.27
CA ASP A 133 -8.49 -15.30 12.78
C ASP A 133 -7.45 -14.88 11.75
N ARG A 134 -7.68 -15.18 10.47
CA ARG A 134 -6.81 -14.76 9.36
C ARG A 134 -6.68 -13.24 9.29
N ILE A 135 -7.79 -12.51 9.36
CA ILE A 135 -7.82 -11.04 9.34
C ILE A 135 -7.00 -10.47 10.52
N ILE A 136 -7.23 -10.98 11.73
CA ILE A 136 -6.49 -10.54 12.92
C ILE A 136 -5.00 -10.84 12.79
N LYS A 137 -4.65 -12.06 12.35
CA LYS A 137 -3.24 -12.46 12.20
C LYS A 137 -2.54 -11.70 11.07
N TYR A 138 -3.25 -11.32 10.03
CA TYR A 138 -2.71 -10.45 8.99
C TYR A 138 -2.36 -9.06 9.54
N ALA A 139 -3.24 -8.47 10.34
CA ALA A 139 -2.96 -7.20 11.00
C ALA A 139 -1.75 -7.31 11.96
N GLU A 140 -1.66 -8.37 12.75
CA GLU A 140 -0.48 -8.62 13.61
C GLU A 140 0.81 -8.76 12.78
N LEU A 141 0.75 -9.43 11.62
CA LEU A 141 1.87 -9.58 10.70
C LEU A 141 2.34 -8.22 10.17
N GLU A 142 1.41 -7.36 9.73
CA GLU A 142 1.72 -6.02 9.25
C GLU A 142 2.38 -5.18 10.32
N PHE A 143 1.80 -5.11 11.52
CA PHE A 143 2.40 -4.37 12.64
C PHE A 143 3.76 -4.93 13.06
N SER A 144 3.97 -6.25 12.95
CA SER A 144 5.28 -6.84 13.26
C SER A 144 6.39 -6.31 12.34
N TRP A 145 6.04 -5.97 11.09
CA TRP A 145 6.98 -5.32 10.18
C TRP A 145 7.23 -3.87 10.57
N TYR A 146 6.21 -3.09 10.96
CA TYR A 146 6.38 -1.71 11.45
C TYR A 146 7.26 -1.64 12.70
N ILE A 147 7.05 -2.58 13.65
CA ILE A 147 7.87 -2.67 14.87
C ILE A 147 9.34 -2.92 14.53
N ARG A 148 9.64 -3.75 13.54
CA ARG A 148 11.02 -4.04 13.09
C ARG A 148 11.59 -2.94 12.21
N ASN A 149 10.77 -2.12 11.57
CA ASN A 149 11.16 -1.09 10.63
C ASN A 149 10.49 0.26 10.97
N PRO A 150 10.75 0.85 12.16
CA PRO A 150 9.97 1.97 12.68
C PRO A 150 10.04 3.23 11.81
N GLU A 151 11.18 3.54 11.19
CA GLU A 151 11.30 4.69 10.28
C GLU A 151 10.44 4.49 9.02
N LYS A 152 10.47 3.28 8.44
CA LYS A 152 9.68 2.93 7.26
C LYS A 152 8.18 2.92 7.57
N GLY A 153 7.79 2.35 8.73
CA GLY A 153 6.42 2.36 9.21
C GLY A 153 5.89 3.79 9.39
N ARG A 154 6.69 4.66 10.01
CA ARG A 154 6.34 6.08 10.17
C ARG A 154 6.17 6.78 8.82
N LEU A 155 7.05 6.51 7.85
CA LEU A 155 6.93 7.06 6.51
C LEU A 155 5.61 6.67 5.83
N ILE A 156 5.19 5.41 5.94
CA ILE A 156 3.92 4.92 5.38
C ILE A 156 2.73 5.60 6.06
N ILE A 157 2.73 5.68 7.40
CA ILE A 157 1.64 6.31 8.16
C ILE A 157 1.56 7.81 7.84
N ASP A 158 2.70 8.54 7.81
CA ASP A 158 2.71 9.96 7.44
C ASP A 158 2.23 10.19 6.02
N ALA A 159 2.54 9.27 5.10
CA ALA A 159 2.08 9.34 3.72
C ALA A 159 0.55 9.21 3.61
N SER A 160 -0.09 8.40 4.45
CA SER A 160 -1.54 8.14 4.40
C SER A 160 -2.36 9.06 5.31
N ALA A 161 -1.82 9.47 6.46
CA ALA A 161 -2.51 10.22 7.49
C ALA A 161 -1.81 11.54 7.89
N GLY A 162 -0.80 11.96 7.12
CA GLY A 162 0.01 13.13 7.41
C GLY A 162 -0.73 14.46 7.21
N LYS A 163 -0.05 15.56 7.60
CA LYS A 163 -0.60 16.92 7.55
C LYS A 163 -0.65 17.52 6.14
N ASP A 164 0.12 17.00 5.20
CA ASP A 164 0.16 17.49 3.82
C ASP A 164 -0.95 16.82 2.99
N THR A 165 -2.13 17.41 3.03
CA THR A 165 -3.32 16.86 2.35
C THR A 165 -3.13 16.70 0.84
N ALA A 166 -2.32 17.53 0.19
CA ALA A 166 -2.05 17.41 -1.24
C ALA A 166 -1.20 16.18 -1.56
N VAL A 167 -0.23 15.84 -0.70
CA VAL A 167 0.58 14.63 -0.84
C VAL A 167 -0.24 13.41 -0.48
N CYS A 168 -1.01 13.44 0.61
CA CYS A 168 -1.89 12.34 0.99
C CYS A 168 -2.90 11.98 -0.10
N GLN A 169 -3.51 12.96 -0.77
CA GLN A 169 -4.40 12.72 -1.91
C GLN A 169 -3.69 12.00 -3.07
N LYS A 170 -2.46 12.42 -3.40
CA LYS A 170 -1.66 11.75 -4.44
C LYS A 170 -1.26 10.34 -4.04
N VAL A 171 -0.96 10.11 -2.75
CA VAL A 171 -0.68 8.79 -2.19
C VAL A 171 -1.92 7.91 -2.30
N GLU A 172 -3.08 8.39 -1.85
CA GLU A 172 -4.34 7.68 -1.97
C GLU A 172 -4.64 7.31 -3.43
N GLU A 173 -4.56 8.27 -4.35
CA GLU A 173 -4.78 8.04 -5.77
C GLU A 173 -3.82 6.98 -6.35
N ARG A 174 -2.53 7.02 -5.96
CA ARG A 174 -1.50 6.11 -6.46
C ARG A 174 -1.63 4.69 -5.92
N TYR A 175 -1.94 4.55 -4.62
CA TYR A 175 -1.92 3.24 -3.94
C TYR A 175 -3.29 2.66 -3.67
N ARG A 176 -4.37 3.36 -4.02
CA ARG A 176 -5.75 2.90 -3.81
C ARG A 176 -6.02 1.51 -4.39
N LEU A 177 -5.52 1.24 -5.59
CA LEU A 177 -5.68 -0.06 -6.24
C LEU A 177 -4.86 -1.15 -5.55
N LYS A 178 -3.63 -0.85 -5.15
CA LYS A 178 -2.78 -1.80 -4.39
C LYS A 178 -3.41 -2.20 -3.06
N GLY A 179 -4.04 -1.26 -2.36
CA GLY A 179 -4.77 -1.56 -1.12
C GLY A 179 -6.00 -2.45 -1.36
N GLN A 180 -6.70 -2.28 -2.47
CA GLN A 180 -7.81 -3.17 -2.86
C GLN A 180 -7.30 -4.59 -3.16
N ASP A 181 -6.20 -4.72 -3.89
CA ASP A 181 -5.59 -6.02 -4.21
C ASP A 181 -5.20 -6.81 -2.94
N ILE A 182 -4.73 -6.12 -1.89
CA ILE A 182 -4.39 -6.74 -0.59
C ILE A 182 -5.64 -7.33 0.07
N TYR A 183 -6.74 -6.58 0.15
CA TYR A 183 -7.99 -7.09 0.73
C TYR A 183 -8.61 -8.20 -0.13
N ASP A 184 -8.50 -8.09 -1.45
CA ASP A 184 -8.97 -9.13 -2.36
C ASP A 184 -8.17 -10.41 -2.15
N SER A 185 -6.84 -10.34 -2.11
CA SER A 185 -5.97 -11.50 -1.83
C SER A 185 -6.21 -12.10 -0.43
N LEU A 186 -6.45 -11.27 0.58
CA LEU A 186 -6.74 -11.74 1.93
C LEU A 186 -8.04 -12.56 1.99
N LEU A 187 -9.00 -12.25 1.11
CA LEU A 187 -10.33 -12.87 1.07
C LEU A 187 -10.49 -13.92 -0.06
N GLU A 188 -9.51 -14.06 -0.96
CA GLU A 188 -9.62 -14.86 -2.18
C GLU A 188 -9.59 -16.37 -1.93
N ASP A 189 -8.79 -16.82 -0.95
CA ASP A 189 -8.58 -18.24 -0.59
C ASP A 189 -9.43 -18.72 0.59
N ILE A 190 -10.46 -17.96 0.97
CA ILE A 190 -11.25 -18.27 2.15
C ILE A 190 -12.39 -19.23 1.81
N ASP A 191 -12.61 -20.24 2.65
CA ASP A 191 -13.82 -21.04 2.63
C ASP A 191 -15.05 -20.19 2.99
N VAL A 192 -15.60 -19.55 1.96
CA VAL A 192 -16.84 -18.77 2.08
C VAL A 192 -18.08 -19.63 2.34
N SER A 193 -17.95 -20.96 2.47
CA SER A 193 -19.09 -21.86 2.78
C SER A 193 -19.70 -21.57 4.15
N MET A 194 -18.89 -21.06 5.07
CA MET A 194 -19.28 -20.66 6.42
C MET A 194 -20.06 -19.33 6.49
N LEU A 195 -20.01 -18.52 5.42
CA LEU A 195 -20.69 -17.23 5.38
C LEU A 195 -22.19 -17.38 5.15
N SER A 196 -23.00 -16.65 5.93
CA SER A 196 -24.45 -16.62 5.76
C SER A 196 -24.88 -15.76 4.60
N GLY A 197 -26.00 -16.10 3.96
CA GLY A 197 -26.61 -15.31 2.89
C GLY A 197 -25.85 -15.35 1.57
N ASP A 198 -25.86 -14.21 0.88
CA ASP A 198 -25.15 -14.00 -0.39
C ASP A 198 -23.65 -13.80 -0.10
N LYS A 199 -22.85 -14.78 -0.47
CA LYS A 199 -21.41 -14.82 -0.18
C LYS A 199 -20.66 -13.59 -0.71
N GLN A 200 -21.03 -13.13 -1.90
CA GLN A 200 -20.40 -11.94 -2.49
C GLN A 200 -20.71 -10.69 -1.67
N LYS A 201 -21.97 -10.50 -1.30
CA LYS A 201 -22.37 -9.35 -0.48
C LYS A 201 -21.74 -9.38 0.91
N THR A 202 -21.58 -10.56 1.49
CA THR A 202 -20.92 -10.72 2.78
C THR A 202 -19.43 -10.37 2.68
N ALA A 203 -18.74 -10.80 1.62
CA ALA A 203 -17.37 -10.40 1.34
C ALA A 203 -17.25 -8.88 1.11
N ASP A 204 -18.18 -8.28 0.38
CA ASP A 204 -18.22 -6.83 0.17
C ASP A 204 -18.41 -6.06 1.48
N ILE A 205 -19.29 -6.54 2.39
CA ILE A 205 -19.48 -5.94 3.72
C ILE A 205 -18.17 -5.99 4.52
N LEU A 206 -17.48 -7.12 4.52
CA LEU A 206 -16.18 -7.25 5.22
C LEU A 206 -15.13 -6.29 4.65
N LYS A 207 -15.05 -6.18 3.33
CA LYS A 207 -14.13 -5.22 2.67
C LYS A 207 -14.45 -3.78 3.05
N TRP A 208 -15.72 -3.38 2.99
CA TRP A 208 -16.15 -2.04 3.38
C TRP A 208 -15.88 -1.76 4.85
N PHE A 209 -16.13 -2.75 5.71
CA PHE A 209 -15.83 -2.64 7.14
C PHE A 209 -14.32 -2.45 7.36
N LEU A 210 -13.47 -3.32 6.81
CA LEU A 210 -12.02 -3.24 6.99
C LEU A 210 -11.47 -1.91 6.45
N LYS A 211 -11.94 -1.48 5.29
CA LYS A 211 -11.55 -0.18 4.75
C LYS A 211 -11.93 0.97 5.67
N GLY A 212 -13.19 1.05 6.08
CA GLY A 212 -13.68 2.10 6.96
C GLY A 212 -13.02 2.08 8.34
N PHE A 213 -12.77 0.88 8.89
CA PHE A 213 -12.04 0.71 10.14
C PHE A 213 -10.61 1.23 10.04
N ASN A 214 -9.89 0.91 8.98
CA ASN A 214 -8.53 1.41 8.75
C ASN A 214 -8.49 2.93 8.56
N GLU A 215 -9.41 3.48 7.78
CA GLU A 215 -9.54 4.93 7.60
C GLU A 215 -9.77 5.64 8.93
N ASP A 216 -10.74 5.17 9.74
CA ASP A 216 -11.05 5.74 11.05
C ASP A 216 -9.86 5.60 12.03
N PHE A 217 -9.22 4.43 12.08
CA PHE A 217 -8.05 4.22 12.93
C PHE A 217 -6.91 5.17 12.54
N ASN A 218 -6.61 5.32 11.25
CA ASN A 218 -5.56 6.20 10.74
C ASN A 218 -5.81 7.67 11.09
N THR A 219 -7.09 8.13 11.14
CA THR A 219 -7.39 9.52 11.54
C THR A 219 -7.01 9.83 12.99
N ARG A 220 -6.90 8.81 13.84
CA ARG A 220 -6.55 8.93 15.25
C ARG A 220 -5.04 8.90 15.49
N ILE A 221 -4.27 8.44 14.48
CA ILE A 221 -2.82 8.38 14.56
C ILE A 221 -2.25 9.75 14.19
N SER A 222 -1.41 10.31 15.05
CA SER A 222 -0.57 11.44 14.71
C SER A 222 0.86 10.93 14.51
N PRO A 223 1.40 11.01 13.29
CA PRO A 223 2.81 10.67 13.06
C PRO A 223 3.71 11.53 13.94
N GLN A 224 4.48 10.92 14.83
CA GLN A 224 5.36 11.63 15.78
C GLN A 224 6.69 10.90 15.88
N GLU A 225 7.73 11.65 16.28
CA GLU A 225 8.99 11.04 16.68
C GLU A 225 8.75 10.11 17.90
N GLY A 226 9.31 8.91 17.86
CA GLY A 226 9.15 7.93 18.94
C GLY A 226 7.79 7.21 18.93
N MET A 227 7.10 7.11 17.78
CA MET A 227 5.85 6.37 17.67
C MET A 227 5.97 4.94 18.21
N ASP A 228 5.13 4.59 19.18
CA ASP A 228 5.05 3.25 19.75
C ASP A 228 4.19 2.32 18.88
N PHE A 229 4.82 1.65 17.96
CA PHE A 229 4.13 0.67 17.10
C PHE A 229 3.61 -0.54 17.88
N GLY A 230 4.19 -0.90 19.02
CA GLY A 230 3.68 -1.98 19.87
C GLY A 230 2.36 -1.62 20.53
N GLY A 231 2.26 -0.40 21.08
CA GLY A 231 1.03 0.14 21.61
C GLY A 231 -0.05 0.28 20.52
N LEU A 232 0.32 0.80 19.35
CA LEU A 232 -0.59 0.91 18.20
C LEU A 232 -1.10 -0.46 17.75
N GLN A 233 -0.24 -1.47 17.67
CA GLN A 233 -0.64 -2.85 17.36
C GLN A 233 -1.68 -3.34 18.36
N HIS A 234 -1.42 -3.17 19.65
CA HIS A 234 -2.33 -3.62 20.71
C HIS A 234 -3.71 -2.98 20.55
N ASP A 235 -3.77 -1.65 20.38
CA ASP A 235 -5.02 -0.91 20.26
C ASP A 235 -5.78 -1.27 18.98
N TYR A 236 -5.06 -1.40 17.86
CA TYR A 236 -5.62 -1.80 16.58
C TYR A 236 -6.23 -3.20 16.65
N VAL A 237 -5.41 -4.19 17.06
CA VAL A 237 -5.83 -5.60 17.11
C VAL A 237 -6.98 -5.79 18.08
N LYS A 238 -6.94 -5.15 19.25
CA LYS A 238 -8.04 -5.20 20.22
C LYS A 238 -9.33 -4.65 19.64
N SER A 239 -9.28 -3.42 19.09
CA SER A 239 -10.47 -2.80 18.50
C SER A 239 -11.00 -3.61 17.33
N LEU A 240 -10.13 -4.12 16.46
CA LEU A 240 -10.50 -4.96 15.33
C LEU A 240 -11.18 -6.25 15.81
N SER A 241 -10.63 -6.91 16.83
CA SER A 241 -11.21 -8.13 17.41
C SER A 241 -12.61 -7.88 17.97
N ASP A 242 -12.81 -6.78 18.70
CA ASP A 242 -14.12 -6.42 19.28
C ASP A 242 -15.19 -6.26 18.17
N TYR A 243 -14.85 -5.62 17.06
CA TYR A 243 -15.75 -5.49 15.91
C TYR A 243 -15.95 -6.82 15.17
N MET A 244 -14.89 -7.64 15.03
CA MET A 244 -14.99 -8.95 14.39
C MET A 244 -15.95 -9.89 15.15
N GLU A 245 -15.96 -9.88 16.48
CA GLU A 245 -16.92 -10.65 17.26
C GLU A 245 -18.38 -10.26 16.97
N ILE A 246 -18.66 -8.95 16.82
CA ILE A 246 -19.99 -8.46 16.45
C ILE A 246 -20.37 -8.95 15.05
N LEU A 247 -19.45 -8.81 14.07
CA LEU A 247 -19.69 -9.24 12.71
C LEU A 247 -19.87 -10.76 12.60
N LYS A 248 -19.07 -11.53 13.34
CA LYS A 248 -19.13 -12.98 13.40
C LYS A 248 -20.52 -13.47 13.79
N SER A 249 -21.14 -12.86 14.77
CA SER A 249 -22.49 -13.22 15.23
C SER A 249 -23.60 -12.91 14.20
N GLY A 250 -23.39 -11.93 13.30
CA GLY A 250 -24.36 -11.50 12.29
C GLY A 250 -24.11 -12.06 10.89
N ILE A 251 -22.88 -12.49 10.59
CA ILE A 251 -22.43 -12.91 9.24
C ILE A 251 -22.35 -14.44 9.13
N LEU A 252 -22.02 -15.14 10.21
CA LEU A 252 -21.96 -16.59 10.17
C LEU A 252 -23.35 -17.22 10.20
N THR A 253 -23.52 -18.33 9.53
CA THR A 253 -24.70 -19.17 9.70
C THR A 253 -24.71 -19.67 11.14
N GLY A 254 -25.63 -19.16 11.96
CA GLY A 254 -25.84 -19.73 13.30
C GLY A 254 -26.04 -21.24 13.20
N GLU A 255 -25.41 -21.99 14.07
CA GLU A 255 -25.84 -23.37 14.32
C GLU A 255 -27.34 -23.29 14.61
N LYS A 256 -28.15 -23.80 13.69
CA LYS A 256 -29.58 -24.02 14.03
C LYS A 256 -29.57 -24.95 15.21
N GLU A 257 -29.82 -24.40 16.41
CA GLU A 257 -30.19 -25.22 17.55
C GLU A 257 -31.29 -26.18 17.07
N ARG A 258 -30.96 -27.46 17.06
CA ARG A 258 -31.91 -28.57 16.81
C ARG A 258 -32.56 -28.94 18.09
#